data_a198200fc38205dc491c4268ade4f2bc
#
_entry.id   a198200fc38205dc491c4268ade4f2bc
#
_cell.length_a   1.000
_cell.length_b   1.000
_cell.length_c   1.000
_cell.angle_alpha   90.00
_cell.angle_beta   90.00
_cell.angle_gamma   90.00
#
_symmetry.space_group_name_H-M   'P 1'
#
loop_
_entity.id
_entity.type
_entity.pdbx_description
1 polymer ?
#
loop_
_entity_poly.entity_id
_entity_poly.type
_entity_poly.pdbx_seq_one_letter_code
_entity_poly.pdbx_strand_id
1 'polypeptide(L)'
;MSPLILATLISIVAGTDLPGEAPLVPGAIPLEEAGRYSSARSYDDTVSYYQRFFRSTGGVRWHHIVNLPSVKAKHVKSLRKSTLWEGINIYESKGQVRFFVIPRPASKASKPTRK
;
A
#
# COMPACT_ATOMS: atom_id res chain seq x y z
N MET A 1 7.22 -28.36 16.72
CA MET A 1 7.17 -28.03 16.49
C MET A 1 7.08 -27.33 15.94
N SER A 2 6.91 -27.09 15.96
CA SER A 2 6.67 -26.50 15.50
C SER A 2 6.94 -25.94 14.74
N PRO A 3 7.07 -25.92 14.30
CA PRO A 3 7.50 -25.38 13.46
C PRO A 3 6.89 -24.55 12.88
N LEU A 4 6.47 -24.46 12.65
CA LEU A 4 5.64 -23.80 12.17
C LEU A 4 5.77 -22.47 12.24
N ILE A 5 6.03 -22.16 12.95
CA ILE A 5 6.15 -20.93 13.26
C ILE A 5 6.94 -20.20 12.40
N LEU A 6 7.93 -20.66 12.18
CA LEU A 6 8.81 -20.06 11.40
C LEU A 6 8.16 -19.52 10.28
N ALA A 7 7.38 -20.08 9.85
CA ALA A 7 6.80 -19.69 8.64
C ALA A 7 6.34 -18.30 8.77
N THR A 8 5.96 -17.97 9.85
CA THR A 8 5.40 -16.75 10.01
C THR A 8 6.24 -15.64 9.80
N LEU A 9 7.26 -15.63 10.36
CA LEU A 9 8.07 -14.53 10.29
C LEU A 9 8.39 -14.22 8.98
N ILE A 10 8.53 -15.07 8.26
CA ILE A 10 8.88 -14.87 6.99
C ILE A 10 7.98 -13.99 6.34
N SER A 11 6.80 -14.22 6.50
CA SER A 11 5.84 -13.51 5.75
C SER A 11 5.98 -12.05 5.91
N ILE A 12 6.44 -11.68 6.93
CA ILE A 12 6.58 -10.36 7.18
C ILE A 12 7.40 -9.63 6.27
N VAL A 13 8.49 -10.00 6.17
CA VAL A 13 9.39 -9.35 5.36
C VAL A 13 9.13 -9.58 3.96
N ALA A 14 8.71 -10.66 3.68
CA ALA A 14 8.47 -10.99 2.34
C ALA A 14 7.67 -9.97 1.60
N GLY A 15 6.68 -9.44 2.19
CA GLY A 15 5.83 -8.53 1.48
C GLY A 15 6.54 -7.35 0.88
N THR A 16 7.57 -6.89 1.50
CA THR A 16 8.23 -5.73 0.99
C THR A 16 9.39 -6.05 0.11
N ASP A 17 9.79 -7.29 0.06
CA ASP A 17 10.92 -7.66 -0.74
C ASP A 17 10.60 -8.14 -2.14
N LEU A 18 9.36 -8.45 -2.41
CA LEU A 18 9.00 -8.97 -3.72
C LEU A 18 8.96 -7.87 -4.76
N PRO A 19 9.57 -8.08 -5.89
CA PRO A 19 9.55 -7.08 -6.95
C PRO A 19 8.12 -6.75 -7.34
N GLY A 20 7.81 -5.50 -7.49
CA GLY A 20 6.49 -5.07 -7.88
C GLY A 20 5.49 -4.97 -6.76
N GLU A 21 5.83 -5.43 -5.57
CA GLU A 21 4.91 -5.35 -4.45
C GLU A 21 4.84 -3.93 -3.92
N ALA A 22 3.71 -3.57 -3.38
CA ALA A 22 3.57 -2.25 -2.78
C ALA A 22 4.35 -2.22 -1.46
N PRO A 23 5.03 -1.12 -1.18
CA PRO A 23 5.73 -1.01 0.09
C PRO A 23 4.72 -0.86 1.22
N LEU A 24 5.01 -1.41 2.38
CA LEU A 24 4.16 -1.27 3.54
C LEU A 24 4.88 -0.45 4.58
N VAL A 25 4.24 0.59 5.07
CA VAL A 25 4.85 1.44 6.08
C VAL A 25 5.14 0.60 7.31
N PRO A 26 6.28 0.80 7.98
CA PRO A 26 6.59 0.03 9.17
C PRO A 26 5.49 0.19 10.22
N GLY A 27 5.09 -0.89 10.82
CA GLY A 27 4.01 -0.89 11.79
C GLY A 27 2.64 -1.12 11.19
N ALA A 28 2.58 -1.40 9.90
CA ALA A 28 1.29 -1.68 9.26
C ALA A 28 0.71 -2.98 9.79
N ILE A 29 -0.57 -2.98 10.05
CA ILE A 29 -1.27 -4.14 10.57
C ILE A 29 -2.35 -4.53 9.58
N PRO A 30 -2.29 -5.75 9.04
CA PRO A 30 -3.31 -6.16 8.06
C PRO A 30 -4.67 -6.28 8.72
N LEU A 31 -5.69 -5.87 7.98
CA LEU A 31 -7.06 -5.96 8.44
C LEU A 31 -7.73 -7.17 7.78
N GLU A 32 -8.96 -7.44 8.15
CA GLU A 32 -9.65 -8.58 7.59
C GLU A 32 -9.71 -8.59 6.08
N GLU A 33 -10.00 -7.46 5.48
CA GLU A 33 -10.08 -7.42 4.04
C GLU A 33 -8.71 -7.36 3.42
N ALA A 34 -8.49 -8.15 2.41
CA ALA A 34 -7.20 -8.19 1.75
C ALA A 34 -6.83 -6.83 1.20
N GLY A 35 -5.60 -6.46 1.36
CA GLY A 35 -5.11 -5.19 0.85
C GLY A 35 -5.32 -4.01 1.78
N ARG A 36 -6.06 -4.20 2.88
CA ARG A 36 -6.32 -3.11 3.80
C ARG A 36 -5.49 -3.25 5.06
N TYR A 37 -4.98 -2.13 5.52
CA TYR A 37 -4.07 -2.12 6.66
C TYR A 37 -4.38 -0.93 7.54
N SER A 38 -4.07 -1.05 8.82
CA SER A 38 -4.07 0.12 9.69
C SER A 38 -2.62 0.51 9.93
N SER A 39 -2.40 1.80 10.14
CA SER A 39 -1.05 2.29 10.40
C SER A 39 -0.95 2.66 11.87
N ALA A 40 0.15 2.28 12.50
CA ALA A 40 0.38 2.67 13.88
C ALA A 40 0.92 4.09 13.94
N ARG A 41 1.18 4.71 12.80
CA ARG A 41 1.74 6.04 12.75
C ARG A 41 0.65 7.06 12.45
N SER A 42 0.94 8.33 12.69
CA SER A 42 -0.01 9.36 12.35
C SER A 42 -0.21 9.42 10.85
N TYR A 43 -1.23 10.12 10.42
CA TYR A 43 -1.50 10.28 9.00
C TYR A 43 -0.30 10.95 8.34
N ASP A 44 0.20 12.04 8.94
CA ASP A 44 1.33 12.75 8.35
C ASP A 44 2.56 11.88 8.25
N ASP A 45 2.84 11.08 9.27
CA ASP A 45 4.01 10.20 9.22
C ASP A 45 3.84 9.10 8.18
N THR A 46 2.63 8.58 8.05
CA THR A 46 2.35 7.54 7.06
C THR A 46 2.53 8.10 5.65
N VAL A 47 1.96 9.27 5.38
CA VAL A 47 2.09 9.90 4.08
C VAL A 47 3.55 10.23 3.82
N SER A 48 4.27 10.74 4.82
CA SER A 48 5.67 11.10 4.64
C SER A 48 6.53 9.89 4.31
N TYR A 49 6.21 8.74 4.92
CA TYR A 49 6.96 7.53 4.61
C TYR A 49 6.82 7.21 3.12
N TYR A 50 5.59 7.24 2.61
CA TYR A 50 5.37 6.92 1.21
C TYR A 50 5.95 7.99 0.29
N GLN A 51 5.89 9.24 0.67
CA GLN A 51 6.46 10.29 -0.14
C GLN A 51 7.97 10.11 -0.26
N ARG A 52 8.63 9.78 0.84
CA ARG A 52 10.07 9.57 0.79
C ARG A 52 10.42 8.33 0.00
N PHE A 53 9.65 7.26 0.18
CA PHE A 53 9.91 6.03 -0.54
C PHE A 53 9.82 6.28 -2.05
N PHE A 54 8.73 6.89 -2.49
CA PHE A 54 8.53 7.07 -3.92
C PHE A 54 9.36 8.22 -4.50
N ARG A 55 9.90 9.06 -3.67
CA ARG A 55 10.78 10.10 -4.17
C ARG A 55 12.05 9.45 -4.72
N SER A 56 12.52 8.41 -4.08
CA SER A 56 13.72 7.75 -4.55
C SER A 56 13.45 6.74 -5.64
N THR A 57 12.31 6.09 -5.64
CA THR A 57 12.04 5.07 -6.65
C THR A 57 11.28 5.62 -7.86
N GLY A 58 10.52 6.69 -7.68
CA GLY A 58 9.75 7.28 -8.77
C GLY A 58 8.61 6.38 -9.21
N GLY A 59 8.03 6.72 -10.34
CA GLY A 59 7.01 5.88 -10.96
C GLY A 59 5.63 5.99 -10.38
N VAL A 60 5.32 7.06 -9.69
CA VAL A 60 4.00 7.24 -9.10
C VAL A 60 3.49 8.66 -9.31
N ARG A 61 2.20 8.84 -9.13
CA ARG A 61 1.57 10.16 -9.18
C ARG A 61 0.68 10.29 -7.96
N TRP A 62 0.78 11.42 -7.29
CA TRP A 62 -0.02 11.69 -6.09
C TRP A 62 -1.25 12.50 -6.42
N HIS A 63 -2.35 12.17 -5.76
CA HIS A 63 -3.60 12.93 -5.89
C HIS A 63 -4.12 13.24 -4.50
N HIS A 64 -4.54 14.47 -4.30
CA HIS A 64 -5.20 14.86 -3.07
C HIS A 64 -6.67 14.55 -3.22
N ILE A 65 -7.24 13.82 -2.30
CA ILE A 65 -8.65 13.49 -2.37
C ILE A 65 -9.45 14.41 -1.47
N VAL A 66 -9.08 14.50 -0.20
CA VAL A 66 -9.77 15.36 0.73
C VAL A 66 -8.81 15.77 1.84
N ASN A 67 -8.96 16.96 2.34
CA ASN A 67 -8.09 17.44 3.40
C ASN A 67 -8.90 18.32 4.35
N LEU A 68 -9.67 17.68 5.21
CA LEU A 68 -10.47 18.37 6.22
C LEU A 68 -9.93 17.97 7.58
N PRO A 69 -10.19 18.74 8.61
CA PRO A 69 -9.68 18.40 9.93
C PRO A 69 -10.08 17.01 10.40
N SER A 70 -11.28 16.58 10.06
CA SER A 70 -11.77 15.27 10.53
C SER A 70 -11.54 14.14 9.54
N VAL A 71 -11.25 14.45 8.29
CA VAL A 71 -11.08 13.42 7.28
C VAL A 71 -9.99 13.86 6.31
N LYS A 72 -9.00 13.01 6.11
CA LYS A 72 -7.92 13.30 5.18
C LYS A 72 -7.69 12.07 4.32
N ALA A 73 -7.38 12.28 3.07
CA ALA A 73 -7.10 11.17 2.18
C ALA A 73 -6.23 11.61 1.02
N LYS A 74 -5.28 10.77 0.68
CA LYS A 74 -4.44 10.94 -0.49
C LYS A 74 -4.35 9.62 -1.22
N HIS A 75 -4.15 9.70 -2.51
CA HIS A 75 -4.01 8.51 -3.34
C HIS A 75 -2.71 8.59 -4.09
N VAL A 76 -1.94 7.50 -4.10
CA VAL A 76 -0.75 7.44 -4.90
C VAL A 76 -0.99 6.38 -5.95
N LYS A 77 -0.83 6.74 -7.22
CA LYS A 77 -1.11 5.86 -8.33
C LYS A 77 0.19 5.35 -8.91
N SER A 78 0.27 4.06 -9.22
CA SER A 78 1.45 3.51 -9.87
C SER A 78 1.38 3.82 -11.36
N LEU A 79 2.44 4.40 -11.89
CA LEU A 79 2.54 4.68 -13.31
C LEU A 79 3.28 3.57 -14.04
N ARG A 80 3.79 2.57 -13.32
CA ARG A 80 4.52 1.48 -13.94
C ARG A 80 3.62 0.27 -14.10
N LYS A 81 3.66 -0.34 -15.26
CA LYS A 81 2.84 -1.50 -15.51
C LYS A 81 3.40 -2.75 -14.85
N SER A 82 4.65 -2.69 -14.42
CA SER A 82 5.26 -3.85 -13.80
C SER A 82 4.89 -4.05 -12.33
N THR A 83 4.25 -3.07 -11.70
CA THR A 83 3.88 -3.24 -10.30
C THR A 83 2.64 -4.12 -10.19
N LEU A 84 2.54 -4.83 -9.08
CA LEU A 84 1.39 -5.68 -8.82
C LEU A 84 0.26 -4.90 -8.19
N TRP A 85 0.40 -3.61 -8.03
CA TRP A 85 -0.60 -2.75 -7.42
C TRP A 85 -0.86 -1.55 -8.32
N GLU A 86 -2.08 -1.03 -8.27
CA GLU A 86 -2.44 0.12 -9.08
C GLU A 86 -2.39 1.40 -8.30
N GLY A 87 -2.62 1.34 -7.02
CA GLY A 87 -2.61 2.52 -6.20
C GLY A 87 -2.67 2.20 -4.73
N ILE A 88 -2.44 3.21 -3.93
CA ILE A 88 -2.55 3.09 -2.48
C ILE A 88 -3.35 4.28 -2.01
N ASN A 89 -4.46 4.01 -1.31
CA ASN A 89 -5.26 5.07 -0.70
C ASN A 89 -4.86 5.16 0.75
N ILE A 90 -4.43 6.34 1.19
CA ILE A 90 -4.04 6.57 2.58
C ILE A 90 -5.05 7.54 3.14
N TYR A 91 -5.69 7.17 4.23
CA TYR A 91 -6.73 8.03 4.77
C TYR A 91 -6.78 8.00 6.30
N GLU A 92 -7.33 9.03 6.85
CA GLU A 92 -7.55 9.14 8.28
C GLU A 92 -8.98 9.57 8.51
N SER A 93 -9.67 8.88 9.39
CA SER A 93 -11.03 9.22 9.76
C SER A 93 -11.20 8.86 11.22
N LYS A 94 -11.76 9.79 11.99
CA LYS A 94 -12.01 9.55 13.42
C LYS A 94 -10.76 9.12 14.16
N GLY A 95 -9.64 9.74 13.80
CA GLY A 95 -8.39 9.46 14.49
C GLY A 95 -7.71 8.16 14.10
N GLN A 96 -8.27 7.42 13.15
CA GLN A 96 -7.67 6.17 12.73
C GLN A 96 -7.07 6.31 11.35
N VAL A 97 -5.83 5.87 11.22
CA VAL A 97 -5.10 5.96 9.97
C VAL A 97 -5.06 4.59 9.33
N ARG A 98 -5.53 4.51 8.09
CA ARG A 98 -5.57 3.25 7.38
C ARG A 98 -5.13 3.47 5.95
N PHE A 99 -4.73 2.41 5.30
CA PHE A 99 -4.43 2.50 3.88
C PHE A 99 -4.86 1.22 3.18
N PHE A 100 -5.15 1.36 1.91
CA PHE A 100 -5.65 0.26 1.11
C PHE A 100 -4.78 0.16 -0.13
N VAL A 101 -4.16 -1.00 -0.33
CA VAL A 101 -3.35 -1.26 -1.50
C VAL A 101 -4.28 -1.88 -2.53
N ILE A 102 -4.46 -1.20 -3.67
CA ILE A 102 -5.36 -1.65 -4.71
C ILE A 102 -4.56 -2.54 -5.65
N PRO A 103 -4.91 -3.83 -5.73
CA PRO A 103 -4.13 -4.74 -6.57
C PRO A 103 -4.41 -4.51 -8.04
N ARG A 104 -3.44 -4.82 -8.86
CA ARG A 104 -3.63 -4.74 -10.29
C ARG A 104 -4.23 -6.07 -10.73
N PRO A 105 -5.38 -6.06 -11.37
CA PRO A 105 -6.00 -7.32 -11.78
C PRO A 105 -5.14 -8.05 -12.79
N ALA A 106 -5.01 -9.33 -12.63
CA ALA A 106 -4.22 -10.13 -13.56
C ALA A 106 -4.76 -10.03 -14.96
N SER A 107 -6.05 -10.01 -15.12
CA SER A 107 -6.63 -9.93 -16.43
C SER A 107 -6.29 -8.60 -17.08
N LYS A 108 -6.22 -7.55 -16.32
CA LYS A 108 -5.89 -6.26 -16.87
C LYS A 108 -4.45 -6.22 -17.27
N ALA A 109 -3.63 -6.84 -16.52
CA ALA A 109 -2.22 -6.86 -16.81
C ALA A 109 -1.91 -7.68 -18.06
N SER A 110 -2.60 -8.77 -18.22
CA SER A 110 -2.29 -9.64 -19.32
C SER A 110 -3.18 -9.44 -20.49
N LYS A 111 -4.15 -8.62 -20.38
CA LYS A 111 -5.04 -8.52 -21.35
C LYS A 111 -4.72 -7.82 -22.48
N PRO A 112 -4.25 -8.02 -23.18
CA PRO A 112 -3.93 -7.38 -24.34
C PRO A 112 -4.78 -7.93 -25.32
N THR A 113 -4.98 -8.68 -25.44
CA THR A 113 -5.64 -9.32 -26.32
C THR A 113 -6.95 -9.27 -26.40
N ARG A 114 -7.35 -9.17 -26.45
CA ARG A 114 -8.43 -9.36 -26.64
C ARG A 114 -9.05 -8.76 -27.11
N LYS A 115 -8.87 -8.72 -27.39
CA LYS A 115 -9.36 -8.38 -27.93
C LYS A 115 -9.50 -7.98 -28.09
#